data_32fb4f0316dd52e2fd042f47214e40be
#
_entry.id   32fb4f0316dd52e2fd042f47214e40be
#
_cell.length_a   1.000
_cell.length_b   1.000
_cell.length_c   1.000
_cell.angle_alpha   90.00
_cell.angle_beta   90.00
_cell.angle_gamma   90.00
#
_symmetry.space_group_name_H-M   'P 1'
#
loop_
_entity.id
_entity.type
_entity.pdbx_description
1 polymer ?
#
loop_
_entity_poly.entity_id
_entity_poly.type
_entity_poly.pdbx_seq_one_letter_code
_entity_poly.pdbx_strand_id
1 'polypeptide(L)'
;GLIPGAGGTQRLPRVLGVETALQMITTGASVPSEKLAAAPGQKLFDKLVDGDLLPAAIAFAKDIAGARPLPSVRDLKVAAPADVEAFAKARAELAKSRKGLIAPQRCVDCVEAATKLDLDAGIKFEREVFEGLVTGDQARALRHAFFGERAASKIPDVPADTPLRDIKSVAVIGAGTMGGGITMCFLNAGIPVKLLEM
;
A
#
# COMPACT_ATOMS: atom_id res chain seq x y z
N GLY A 1 -1.79 -9.11 -5.04
CA GLY A 1 -2.70 -10.22 -5.34
C GLY A 1 -3.67 -10.55 -4.21
N LEU A 2 -3.67 -9.77 -3.12
CA LEU A 2 -4.58 -9.92 -1.97
C LEU A 2 -5.21 -8.57 -1.64
N ILE A 3 -6.29 -8.62 -0.85
CA ILE A 3 -6.91 -7.45 -0.21
C ILE A 3 -6.46 -7.37 1.25
N PRO A 4 -6.66 -6.27 1.96
CA PRO A 4 -6.49 -6.18 3.43
C PRO A 4 -7.53 -7.04 4.13
N GLY A 5 -7.20 -8.34 4.38
CA GLY A 5 -8.14 -9.38 4.79
C GLY A 5 -8.37 -9.55 6.29
N ALA A 6 -7.93 -8.59 7.12
CA ALA A 6 -8.16 -8.61 8.58
C ALA A 6 -9.09 -7.47 9.04
N GLY A 7 -10.10 -7.16 8.27
CA GLY A 7 -11.06 -6.08 8.50
C GLY A 7 -10.57 -4.71 8.02
N GLY A 8 -9.47 -4.65 7.26
CA GLY A 8 -8.90 -3.39 6.80
C GLY A 8 -9.81 -2.65 5.83
N THR A 9 -10.44 -3.36 4.89
CA THR A 9 -11.38 -2.77 3.94
C THR A 9 -12.66 -2.27 4.61
N GLN A 10 -12.95 -2.74 5.81
CA GLN A 10 -14.15 -2.38 6.56
C GLN A 10 -13.88 -1.28 7.60
N ARG A 11 -12.71 -1.30 8.23
CA ARG A 11 -12.34 -0.31 9.26
C ARG A 11 -11.85 0.99 8.67
N LEU A 12 -11.01 0.93 7.62
CA LEU A 12 -10.40 2.14 7.07
C LEU A 12 -11.43 3.15 6.56
N PRO A 13 -12.47 2.77 5.78
CA PRO A 13 -13.48 3.74 5.33
C PRO A 13 -14.32 4.31 6.49
N ARG A 14 -14.41 3.61 7.64
CA ARG A 14 -15.11 4.11 8.83
C ARG A 14 -14.35 5.24 9.53
N VAL A 15 -13.02 5.24 9.42
CA VAL A 15 -12.18 6.22 10.11
C VAL A 15 -11.62 7.33 9.20
N LEU A 16 -11.55 7.09 7.89
CA LEU A 16 -10.97 8.05 6.92
C LEU A 16 -11.90 8.42 5.76
N GLY A 17 -13.09 7.82 5.67
CA GLY A 17 -14.00 8.00 4.54
C GLY A 17 -13.65 7.11 3.34
N VAL A 18 -14.58 7.04 2.39
CA VAL A 18 -14.52 6.14 1.24
C VAL A 18 -13.38 6.49 0.29
N GLU A 19 -13.24 7.76 -0.08
CA GLU A 19 -12.27 8.21 -1.07
C GLU A 19 -10.83 7.92 -0.65
N THR A 20 -10.48 8.29 0.59
CA THR A 20 -9.15 8.02 1.15
C THR A 20 -8.89 6.52 1.29
N ALA A 21 -9.89 5.77 1.75
CA ALA A 21 -9.79 4.32 1.88
C ALA A 21 -9.59 3.64 0.52
N LEU A 22 -10.35 4.01 -0.50
CA LEU A 22 -10.17 3.50 -1.87
C LEU A 22 -8.75 3.76 -2.37
N GLN A 23 -8.27 5.00 -2.25
CA GLN A 23 -6.92 5.36 -2.70
C GLN A 23 -5.86 4.51 -2.00
N MET A 24 -5.88 4.43 -0.67
CA MET A 24 -4.87 3.69 0.10
C MET A 24 -4.92 2.18 -0.17
N ILE A 25 -6.12 1.59 -0.16
CA ILE A 25 -6.30 0.14 -0.28
C ILE A 25 -5.96 -0.36 -1.69
N THR A 26 -6.35 0.38 -2.74
CA THR A 26 -6.13 -0.06 -4.12
C THR A 26 -4.72 0.18 -4.62
N THR A 27 -4.01 1.18 -4.06
CA THR A 27 -2.64 1.51 -4.46
C THR A 27 -1.58 0.88 -3.58
N GLY A 28 -1.89 0.64 -2.30
CA GLY A 28 -0.91 0.25 -1.28
C GLY A 28 0.09 1.37 -0.95
N ALA A 29 -0.19 2.60 -1.36
CA ALA A 29 0.71 3.74 -1.11
C ALA A 29 0.73 4.11 0.38
N SER A 30 1.92 4.36 0.91
CA SER A 30 2.10 4.94 2.23
C SER A 30 1.67 6.41 2.21
N VAL A 31 0.90 6.81 3.21
CA VAL A 31 0.46 8.20 3.39
C VAL A 31 1.00 8.70 4.73
N PRO A 32 1.67 9.87 4.79
CA PRO A 32 2.16 10.45 6.03
C PRO A 32 1.04 10.66 7.06
N SER A 33 1.33 10.41 8.33
CA SER A 33 0.39 10.56 9.45
C SER A 33 -0.21 11.95 9.53
N GLU A 34 0.61 12.98 9.30
CA GLU A 34 0.22 14.39 9.33
C GLU A 34 -0.85 14.68 8.28
N LYS A 35 -0.67 14.11 7.07
CA LYS A 35 -1.64 14.28 5.98
C LYS A 35 -2.97 13.61 6.30
N LEU A 36 -2.94 12.41 6.89
CA LEU A 36 -4.15 11.70 7.29
C LEU A 36 -4.85 12.39 8.47
N ALA A 37 -4.09 12.88 9.44
CA ALA A 37 -4.64 13.58 10.59
C ALA A 37 -5.25 14.94 10.22
N ALA A 38 -4.76 15.59 9.16
CA ALA A 38 -5.34 16.82 8.62
C ALA A 38 -6.61 16.57 7.78
N ALA A 39 -6.96 15.33 7.48
CA ALA A 39 -8.15 15.02 6.68
C ALA A 39 -9.43 15.37 7.47
N PRO A 40 -10.38 16.11 6.86
CA PRO A 40 -11.60 16.49 7.52
C PRO A 40 -12.41 15.28 8.03
N GLY A 41 -12.81 15.30 9.30
CA GLY A 41 -13.64 14.26 9.90
C GLY A 41 -12.95 12.91 10.11
N GLN A 42 -11.64 12.84 9.97
CA GLN A 42 -10.88 11.63 10.27
C GLN A 42 -11.06 11.21 11.74
N LYS A 43 -11.00 9.90 11.99
CA LYS A 43 -11.09 9.26 13.31
C LYS A 43 -10.03 8.17 13.50
N LEU A 44 -8.96 8.26 12.71
CA LEU A 44 -7.85 7.30 12.77
C LEU A 44 -6.86 7.67 13.87
N PHE A 45 -6.60 8.98 14.05
CA PHE A 45 -5.66 9.50 15.04
C PHE A 45 -6.36 10.38 16.05
N ASP A 46 -6.19 10.08 17.33
CA ASP A 46 -6.62 10.95 18.43
C ASP A 46 -5.58 12.04 18.72
N LYS A 47 -4.28 11.73 18.48
CA LYS A 47 -3.17 12.65 18.72
C LYS A 47 -2.00 12.35 17.80
N LEU A 48 -1.36 13.39 17.28
CA LEU A 48 -0.03 13.32 16.69
C LEU A 48 1.00 13.80 17.72
N VAL A 49 2.20 13.25 17.62
CA VAL A 49 3.32 13.55 18.53
C VAL A 49 4.56 13.87 17.70
N ASP A 50 5.14 15.04 17.98
CA ASP A 50 6.45 15.42 17.48
C ASP A 50 7.51 14.97 18.50
N GLY A 51 8.55 14.27 18.05
CA GLY A 51 9.65 13.79 18.90
C GLY A 51 9.48 12.36 19.42
N ASP A 52 9.87 12.10 20.68
CA ASP A 52 9.87 10.73 21.23
C ASP A 52 8.44 10.23 21.48
N LEU A 53 8.06 9.23 20.69
CA LEU A 53 6.71 8.66 20.69
C LEU A 53 6.39 7.90 21.99
N LEU A 54 7.34 7.16 22.54
CA LEU A 54 7.07 6.25 23.66
C LEU A 54 6.62 6.97 24.94
N PRO A 55 7.31 7.99 25.45
CA PRO A 55 6.84 8.74 26.61
C PRO A 55 5.49 9.43 26.38
N ALA A 56 5.29 10.00 25.20
CA ALA A 56 4.05 10.67 24.84
C ALA A 56 2.86 9.69 24.75
N ALA A 57 3.07 8.50 24.20
CA ALA A 57 2.04 7.45 24.16
C ALA A 57 1.68 6.94 25.55
N ILE A 58 2.68 6.77 26.45
CA ILE A 58 2.46 6.39 27.85
C ILE A 58 1.65 7.47 28.59
N ALA A 59 1.99 8.74 28.40
CA ALA A 59 1.25 9.85 29.00
C ALA A 59 -0.20 9.86 28.51
N PHE A 60 -0.41 9.79 27.19
CA PHE A 60 -1.75 9.73 26.59
C PHE A 60 -2.57 8.54 27.11
N ALA A 61 -1.98 7.35 27.19
CA ALA A 61 -2.64 6.18 27.73
C ALA A 61 -3.10 6.37 29.19
N LYS A 62 -2.29 7.03 30.03
CA LYS A 62 -2.66 7.38 31.41
C LYS A 62 -3.81 8.38 31.44
N ASP A 63 -3.79 9.39 30.58
CA ASP A 63 -4.84 10.42 30.52
C ASP A 63 -6.20 9.81 30.17
N ILE A 64 -6.24 8.82 29.26
CA ILE A 64 -7.49 8.17 28.84
C ILE A 64 -7.85 6.91 29.65
N ALA A 65 -7.04 6.51 30.62
CA ALA A 65 -7.23 5.25 31.36
C ALA A 65 -8.60 5.15 32.06
N GLY A 66 -9.18 6.28 32.48
CA GLY A 66 -10.50 6.38 33.11
C GLY A 66 -11.65 6.64 32.13
N ALA A 67 -11.37 6.89 30.85
CA ALA A 67 -12.40 7.20 29.86
C ALA A 67 -13.27 5.98 29.55
N ARG A 68 -14.59 6.11 29.71
CA ARG A 68 -15.59 5.08 29.37
C ARG A 68 -16.90 5.73 28.89
N PRO A 69 -17.58 5.15 27.89
CA PRO A 69 -17.09 4.03 27.04
C PRO A 69 -15.94 4.46 26.14
N LEU A 70 -15.06 3.52 25.78
CA LEU A 70 -14.04 3.77 24.76
C LEU A 70 -14.69 3.89 23.38
N PRO A 71 -14.19 4.78 22.49
CA PRO A 71 -14.64 4.84 21.12
C PRO A 71 -14.46 3.51 20.41
N SER A 72 -15.45 3.08 19.66
CA SER A 72 -15.40 1.83 18.91
C SER A 72 -15.59 2.10 17.42
N VAL A 73 -14.68 1.59 16.60
CA VAL A 73 -14.81 1.65 15.12
C VAL A 73 -16.07 0.94 14.64
N ARG A 74 -16.57 -0.03 15.42
CA ARG A 74 -17.83 -0.74 15.14
C ARG A 74 -19.02 0.20 15.06
N ASP A 75 -19.05 1.22 15.89
CA ASP A 75 -20.18 2.15 16.01
C ASP A 75 -20.16 3.26 14.96
N LEU A 76 -19.04 3.35 14.22
CA LEU A 76 -18.89 4.30 13.13
C LEU A 76 -19.59 3.80 11.86
N LYS A 77 -20.38 4.68 11.26
CA LYS A 77 -21.01 4.45 9.96
C LYS A 77 -20.12 5.01 8.85
N VAL A 78 -20.08 4.32 7.73
CA VAL A 78 -19.44 4.83 6.51
C VAL A 78 -20.45 5.73 5.80
N ALA A 79 -20.11 6.99 5.63
CA ALA A 79 -20.90 7.88 4.78
C ALA A 79 -20.77 7.44 3.32
N ALA A 80 -21.86 7.53 2.57
CA ALA A 80 -21.79 7.34 1.12
C ALA A 80 -20.80 8.36 0.51
N PRO A 81 -20.06 8.01 -0.55
CA PRO A 81 -19.20 8.97 -1.23
C PRO A 81 -20.02 10.13 -1.79
N ALA A 82 -19.43 11.32 -1.81
CA ALA A 82 -20.10 12.51 -2.34
C ALA A 82 -20.42 12.35 -3.86
N ASP A 83 -19.54 11.70 -4.58
CA ASP A 83 -19.76 11.31 -5.96
C ASP A 83 -20.42 9.93 -6.03
N VAL A 84 -21.65 9.87 -6.49
CA VAL A 84 -22.42 8.62 -6.65
C VAL A 84 -21.74 7.62 -7.59
N GLU A 85 -20.90 8.10 -8.50
CA GLU A 85 -20.14 7.28 -9.43
C GLU A 85 -18.74 6.89 -8.93
N ALA A 86 -18.37 7.24 -7.71
CA ALA A 86 -17.01 7.02 -7.18
C ALA A 86 -16.52 5.59 -7.35
N PHE A 87 -17.37 4.60 -7.05
CA PHE A 87 -17.00 3.18 -7.22
C PHE A 87 -16.88 2.77 -8.68
N ALA A 88 -17.76 3.25 -9.56
CA ALA A 88 -17.68 2.98 -10.99
C ALA A 88 -16.42 3.59 -11.60
N LYS A 89 -16.09 4.83 -11.24
CA LYS A 89 -14.86 5.53 -11.66
C LYS A 89 -13.61 4.80 -11.16
N ALA A 90 -13.60 4.39 -9.89
CA ALA A 90 -12.49 3.63 -9.34
C ALA A 90 -12.27 2.30 -10.09
N ARG A 91 -13.34 1.56 -10.39
CA ARG A 91 -13.26 0.33 -11.18
C ARG A 91 -12.72 0.57 -12.59
N ALA A 92 -13.20 1.60 -13.27
CA ALA A 92 -12.77 1.95 -14.61
C ALA A 92 -11.28 2.35 -14.65
N GLU A 93 -10.83 3.12 -13.67
CA GLU A 93 -9.42 3.53 -13.55
C GLU A 93 -8.52 2.31 -13.27
N LEU A 94 -8.93 1.44 -12.36
CA LEU A 94 -8.17 0.22 -12.04
C LEU A 94 -8.13 -0.76 -13.20
N ALA A 95 -9.18 -0.83 -14.02
CA ALA A 95 -9.18 -1.65 -15.23
C ALA A 95 -8.12 -1.21 -16.25
N LYS A 96 -7.78 0.08 -16.27
CA LYS A 96 -6.72 0.65 -17.11
C LYS A 96 -5.35 0.54 -16.45
N SER A 97 -5.21 1.07 -15.23
CA SER A 97 -3.91 1.20 -14.53
C SER A 97 -3.40 -0.12 -13.93
N ARG A 98 -4.29 -1.06 -13.60
CA ARG A 98 -3.98 -2.36 -12.99
C ARG A 98 -4.52 -3.52 -13.81
N LYS A 99 -4.41 -3.41 -15.13
CA LYS A 99 -4.94 -4.39 -16.10
C LYS A 99 -4.53 -5.82 -15.73
N GLY A 100 -5.53 -6.70 -15.67
CA GLY A 100 -5.34 -8.13 -15.38
C GLY A 100 -5.22 -8.48 -13.90
N LEU A 101 -5.12 -7.51 -12.98
CA LEU A 101 -5.11 -7.79 -11.55
C LEU A 101 -6.53 -7.86 -10.98
N ILE A 102 -6.81 -8.95 -10.25
CA ILE A 102 -8.13 -9.22 -9.66
C ILE A 102 -8.30 -8.45 -8.33
N ALA A 103 -7.31 -8.51 -7.46
CA ALA A 103 -7.40 -7.97 -6.11
C ALA A 103 -7.79 -6.48 -6.02
N PRO A 104 -7.29 -5.56 -6.88
CA PRO A 104 -7.70 -4.16 -6.81
C PRO A 104 -9.20 -3.94 -7.04
N GLN A 105 -9.82 -4.70 -7.95
CA GLN A 105 -11.27 -4.65 -8.17
C GLN A 105 -12.04 -5.17 -6.95
N ARG A 106 -11.55 -6.24 -6.33
CA ARG A 106 -12.14 -6.80 -5.11
C ARG A 106 -11.99 -5.86 -3.91
N CYS A 107 -10.93 -5.04 -3.86
CA CYS A 107 -10.81 -3.98 -2.88
C CYS A 107 -11.98 -2.98 -2.99
N VAL A 108 -12.34 -2.58 -4.22
CA VAL A 108 -13.48 -1.67 -4.44
C VAL A 108 -14.78 -2.32 -3.98
N ASP A 109 -14.99 -3.61 -4.29
CA ASP A 109 -16.18 -4.34 -3.87
C ASP A 109 -16.31 -4.37 -2.34
N CYS A 110 -15.22 -4.60 -1.62
CA CYS A 110 -15.21 -4.63 -0.16
C CYS A 110 -15.46 -3.25 0.46
N VAL A 111 -14.87 -2.18 -0.10
CA VAL A 111 -15.11 -0.81 0.39
C VAL A 111 -16.54 -0.36 0.10
N GLU A 112 -17.07 -0.72 -1.07
CA GLU A 112 -18.49 -0.46 -1.38
C GLU A 112 -19.43 -1.21 -0.43
N ALA A 113 -19.12 -2.47 -0.11
CA ALA A 113 -19.87 -3.25 0.89
C ALA A 113 -19.90 -2.56 2.26
N ALA A 114 -18.80 -1.90 2.67
CA ALA A 114 -18.73 -1.17 3.93
C ALA A 114 -19.71 0.00 4.04
N THR A 115 -20.18 0.55 2.92
CA THR A 115 -21.22 1.60 2.91
C THR A 115 -22.63 1.06 3.09
N LYS A 116 -22.83 -0.25 2.89
CA LYS A 116 -24.12 -0.91 2.86
C LYS A 116 -24.35 -1.86 4.02
N LEU A 117 -23.26 -2.39 4.60
CA LEU A 117 -23.27 -3.42 5.62
C LEU A 117 -22.76 -2.88 6.97
N ASP A 118 -23.22 -3.47 8.06
CA ASP A 118 -22.57 -3.30 9.34
C ASP A 118 -21.16 -3.91 9.35
N LEU A 119 -20.42 -3.69 10.45
CA LEU A 119 -19.02 -4.14 10.51
C LEU A 119 -18.89 -5.66 10.43
N ASP A 120 -19.77 -6.42 11.09
CA ASP A 120 -19.64 -7.87 11.15
C ASP A 120 -19.99 -8.52 9.81
N ALA A 121 -21.08 -8.10 9.20
CA ALA A 121 -21.45 -8.56 7.85
C ALA A 121 -20.40 -8.15 6.81
N GLY A 122 -19.85 -6.94 6.92
CA GLY A 122 -18.77 -6.46 6.06
C GLY A 122 -17.47 -7.27 6.22
N ILE A 123 -17.07 -7.61 7.45
CA ILE A 123 -15.90 -8.46 7.72
C ILE A 123 -16.12 -9.87 7.18
N LYS A 124 -17.32 -10.42 7.29
CA LYS A 124 -17.64 -11.72 6.70
C LYS A 124 -17.50 -11.68 5.19
N PHE A 125 -18.06 -10.66 4.53
CA PHE A 125 -17.92 -10.46 3.09
C PHE A 125 -16.44 -10.31 2.67
N GLU A 126 -15.66 -9.48 3.39
CA GLU A 126 -14.22 -9.32 3.15
C GLU A 126 -13.48 -10.66 3.26
N ARG A 127 -13.80 -11.48 4.26
CA ARG A 127 -13.19 -12.80 4.46
C ARG A 127 -13.46 -13.72 3.28
N GLU A 128 -14.70 -13.82 2.81
CA GLU A 128 -15.06 -14.64 1.65
C GLU A 128 -14.28 -14.22 0.40
N VAL A 129 -14.17 -12.91 0.16
CA VAL A 129 -13.35 -12.36 -0.93
C VAL A 129 -11.87 -12.69 -0.76
N PHE A 130 -11.33 -12.53 0.46
CA PHE A 130 -9.93 -12.83 0.76
C PHE A 130 -9.61 -14.31 0.56
N GLU A 131 -10.45 -15.23 1.02
CA GLU A 131 -10.27 -16.67 0.87
C GLU A 131 -10.26 -17.08 -0.61
N GLY A 132 -11.15 -16.50 -1.42
CA GLY A 132 -11.14 -16.70 -2.87
C GLY A 132 -9.87 -16.20 -3.56
N LEU A 133 -9.27 -15.12 -3.07
CA LEU A 133 -8.03 -14.58 -3.62
C LEU A 133 -6.79 -15.38 -3.17
N VAL A 134 -6.68 -15.71 -1.87
CA VAL A 134 -5.47 -16.29 -1.29
C VAL A 134 -5.17 -17.68 -1.83
N THR A 135 -6.21 -18.43 -2.18
CA THR A 135 -6.12 -19.76 -2.80
C THR A 135 -5.90 -19.70 -4.32
N GLY A 136 -6.12 -18.53 -4.93
CA GLY A 136 -6.05 -18.33 -6.38
C GLY A 136 -4.63 -18.31 -6.94
N ASP A 137 -4.50 -18.68 -8.21
CA ASP A 137 -3.22 -18.76 -8.92
C ASP A 137 -2.52 -17.39 -9.02
N GLN A 138 -3.27 -16.31 -9.24
CA GLN A 138 -2.70 -14.97 -9.34
C GLN A 138 -2.03 -14.54 -8.04
N ALA A 139 -2.67 -14.76 -6.89
CA ALA A 139 -2.08 -14.44 -5.60
C ALA A 139 -0.86 -15.31 -5.31
N ARG A 140 -0.89 -16.59 -5.70
CA ARG A 140 0.25 -17.52 -5.57
C ARG A 140 1.44 -17.05 -6.40
N ALA A 141 1.21 -16.69 -7.66
CA ALA A 141 2.26 -16.19 -8.56
C ALA A 141 2.86 -14.87 -8.07
N LEU A 142 2.03 -13.91 -7.63
CA LEU A 142 2.51 -12.62 -7.11
C LEU A 142 3.30 -12.77 -5.80
N ARG A 143 2.90 -13.68 -4.91
CA ARG A 143 3.70 -14.01 -3.71
C ARG A 143 5.03 -14.64 -4.09
N HIS A 144 5.04 -15.54 -5.07
CA HIS A 144 6.29 -16.15 -5.55
C HIS A 144 7.26 -15.08 -6.09
N ALA A 145 6.78 -14.18 -6.95
CA ALA A 145 7.58 -13.07 -7.45
C ALA A 145 8.12 -12.18 -6.32
N PHE A 146 7.27 -11.80 -5.36
CA PHE A 146 7.66 -10.98 -4.21
C PHE A 146 8.79 -11.63 -3.37
N PHE A 147 8.69 -12.91 -3.09
CA PHE A 147 9.75 -13.61 -2.36
C PHE A 147 10.97 -13.87 -3.21
N GLY A 148 10.80 -14.11 -4.53
CA GLY A 148 11.89 -14.24 -5.48
C GLY A 148 12.75 -12.97 -5.56
N GLU A 149 12.14 -11.80 -5.68
CA GLU A 149 12.84 -10.51 -5.67
C GLU A 149 13.63 -10.29 -4.38
N ARG A 150 13.02 -10.60 -3.22
CA ARG A 150 13.69 -10.50 -1.92
C ARG A 150 14.82 -11.51 -1.75
N ALA A 151 14.68 -12.71 -2.27
CA ALA A 151 15.73 -13.71 -2.25
C ALA A 151 16.91 -13.32 -3.15
N ALA A 152 16.62 -12.77 -4.34
CA ALA A 152 17.65 -12.33 -5.27
C ALA A 152 18.54 -11.20 -4.72
N SER A 153 18.03 -10.39 -3.80
CA SER A 153 18.84 -9.35 -3.12
C SER A 153 19.79 -9.88 -2.03
N LYS A 154 19.68 -11.18 -1.69
CA LYS A 154 20.54 -11.84 -0.69
C LYS A 154 21.49 -12.79 -1.39
N ILE A 155 22.78 -12.53 -1.31
CA ILE A 155 23.82 -13.41 -1.84
C ILE A 155 24.38 -14.21 -0.65
N PRO A 156 24.13 -15.54 -0.59
CA PRO A 156 24.47 -16.34 0.61
C PRO A 156 25.93 -16.28 1.02
N ASP A 157 26.82 -16.22 0.03
CA ASP A 157 28.27 -16.26 0.25
C ASP A 157 28.92 -14.86 0.40
N VAL A 158 28.10 -13.80 0.44
CA VAL A 158 28.57 -12.43 0.59
C VAL A 158 28.02 -11.84 1.90
N PRO A 159 28.87 -11.57 2.91
CA PRO A 159 28.45 -10.93 4.13
C PRO A 159 27.78 -9.56 3.88
N ALA A 160 26.80 -9.19 4.70
CA ALA A 160 26.04 -7.94 4.53
C ALA A 160 26.92 -6.67 4.70
N ASP A 161 28.04 -6.78 5.39
CA ASP A 161 29.02 -5.73 5.63
C ASP A 161 30.18 -5.71 4.63
N THR A 162 30.07 -6.50 3.55
CA THR A 162 31.08 -6.53 2.48
C THR A 162 31.23 -5.12 1.88
N PRO A 163 32.45 -4.54 1.87
CA PRO A 163 32.66 -3.22 1.31
C PRO A 163 32.28 -3.15 -0.17
N LEU A 164 31.47 -2.15 -0.52
CA LEU A 164 31.10 -1.89 -1.90
C LEU A 164 32.25 -1.18 -2.63
N ARG A 165 32.46 -1.53 -3.90
CA ARG A 165 33.38 -0.81 -4.77
C ARG A 165 32.78 0.53 -5.18
N ASP A 166 33.59 1.59 -5.14
CA ASP A 166 33.23 2.88 -5.68
C ASP A 166 33.36 2.87 -7.22
N ILE A 167 32.24 2.80 -7.91
CA ILE A 167 32.20 2.74 -9.38
C ILE A 167 32.15 4.17 -9.92
N LYS A 168 33.30 4.64 -10.46
CA LYS A 168 33.48 6.00 -10.97
C LYS A 168 33.21 6.16 -12.47
N SER A 169 33.23 5.08 -13.22
CA SER A 169 32.95 5.10 -14.65
C SER A 169 32.56 3.70 -15.14
N VAL A 170 31.82 3.65 -16.24
CA VAL A 170 31.36 2.40 -16.87
C VAL A 170 31.66 2.44 -18.36
N ALA A 171 31.93 1.28 -18.94
CA ALA A 171 31.96 1.11 -20.38
C ALA A 171 30.78 0.22 -20.80
N VAL A 172 30.10 0.64 -21.87
CA VAL A 172 29.03 -0.14 -22.52
C VAL A 172 29.50 -0.48 -23.96
N ILE A 173 29.45 -1.73 -24.32
CA ILE A 173 29.81 -2.21 -25.66
C ILE A 173 28.52 -2.55 -26.40
N GLY A 174 28.31 -1.87 -27.52
CA GLY A 174 27.10 -1.93 -28.33
C GLY A 174 26.11 -0.79 -28.00
N ALA A 175 25.80 0.06 -28.99
CA ALA A 175 24.89 1.19 -28.84
C ALA A 175 23.45 0.89 -29.30
N GLY A 176 23.09 -0.35 -29.53
CA GLY A 176 21.73 -0.75 -29.90
C GLY A 176 20.70 -0.41 -28.82
N THR A 177 19.47 -0.86 -29.01
CA THR A 177 18.33 -0.56 -28.11
C THR A 177 18.64 -0.81 -26.63
N MET A 178 19.28 -1.96 -26.31
CA MET A 178 19.65 -2.28 -24.93
C MET A 178 20.84 -1.43 -24.43
N GLY A 179 21.89 -1.30 -25.21
CA GLY A 179 23.10 -0.53 -24.84
C GLY A 179 22.79 0.95 -24.62
N GLY A 180 21.94 1.55 -25.45
CA GLY A 180 21.45 2.90 -25.28
C GLY A 180 20.69 3.07 -23.95
N GLY A 181 19.75 2.17 -23.62
CA GLY A 181 19.01 2.19 -22.40
C GLY A 181 19.89 1.99 -21.14
N ILE A 182 20.84 1.07 -21.19
CA ILE A 182 21.82 0.83 -20.12
C ILE A 182 22.68 2.07 -19.88
N THR A 183 23.16 2.70 -20.96
CA THR A 183 23.95 3.95 -20.91
C THR A 183 23.14 5.04 -20.20
N MET A 184 21.87 5.23 -20.56
CA MET A 184 21.01 6.23 -19.93
C MET A 184 20.80 5.96 -18.44
N CYS A 185 20.67 4.70 -18.01
CA CYS A 185 20.54 4.38 -16.59
C CYS A 185 21.78 4.82 -15.78
N PHE A 186 22.99 4.58 -16.29
CA PHE A 186 24.20 5.04 -15.61
C PHE A 186 24.36 6.56 -15.62
N LEU A 187 24.05 7.22 -16.74
CA LEU A 187 24.09 8.68 -16.83
C LEU A 187 23.09 9.33 -15.86
N ASN A 188 21.89 8.79 -15.73
CA ASN A 188 20.88 9.25 -14.75
C ASN A 188 21.33 9.05 -13.31
N ALA A 189 22.18 8.04 -13.06
CA ALA A 189 22.82 7.84 -11.76
C ALA A 189 24.06 8.71 -11.52
N GLY A 190 24.39 9.61 -12.46
CA GLY A 190 25.56 10.47 -12.38
C GLY A 190 26.90 9.77 -12.65
N ILE A 191 26.89 8.57 -13.23
CA ILE A 191 28.09 7.78 -13.53
C ILE A 191 28.51 8.02 -14.98
N PRO A 192 29.72 8.52 -15.25
CA PRO A 192 30.26 8.68 -16.62
C PRO A 192 30.30 7.36 -17.38
N VAL A 193 29.86 7.38 -18.64
CA VAL A 193 29.82 6.19 -19.50
C VAL A 193 30.66 6.39 -20.74
N LYS A 194 31.47 5.38 -21.06
CA LYS A 194 32.11 5.23 -22.38
C LYS A 194 31.28 4.23 -23.19
N LEU A 195 30.69 4.69 -24.28
CA LEU A 195 29.90 3.85 -25.19
C LEU A 195 30.73 3.52 -26.42
N LEU A 196 30.88 2.23 -26.72
CA LEU A 196 31.53 1.73 -27.92
C LEU A 196 30.49 1.07 -28.82
N GLU A 197 30.42 1.52 -30.06
CA GLU A 197 29.69 0.86 -31.16
C GLU A 197 30.68 0.28 -32.16
N MET A 198 30.41 -0.91 -32.71
CA MET A 198 31.24 -1.58 -33.70
C MET A 198 30.51 -1.66 -35.04
#